data_837aa6f5eb1944a41e11cf2d985bd0f5
#
_entry.id   837aa6f5eb1944a41e11cf2d985bd0f5
#
_cell.length_a   1.000
_cell.length_b   1.000
_cell.length_c   1.000
_cell.angle_alpha   90.00
_cell.angle_beta   90.00
_cell.angle_gamma   90.00
#
_symmetry.space_group_name_H-M   'P 1'
#
loop_
_entity.id
_entity.type
_entity.pdbx_description
1 polymer ?
#
loop_
_entity_poly.entity_id
_entity_poly.type
_entity_poly.pdbx_seq_one_letter_code
_entity_poly.pdbx_strand_id
1 'polypeptide(L)'
;MASIIDFCVCLRRPSKEGFDIVIGNPPYIDSETMTNVMSKLREQYSQIFTCAKGNWDMFVVFVEMGINLCWSGGIYSFILPNKLIAAKYTSKLREKIVINDIIEIRDYSRLPVFINAAVYPCTIVGHKTLSKNCNNSSRFIVMRTVKEIERENSTLQEIIGSEYWDVFFRSEIEFSIIKKFLAHKTILSDKWNVIGSATVAEAYELKKVLYDAKNGSSSLKVINTGTIDPYKSLWGIKSMQYIKGKYQYPRVSQSDLMTISKRRYNQAMSNKIIVAGMSSRIEAVYDDGETLGGKSTTIIMGDDLRFLLGLLNSKLVSFSINILYNSIKMAGGYLNIGTREIENIPIPIASPIVQHSIESLVDGILEKIYENTQMDSSNLENEIDGLVYSLYGLSEDEIKIVESN
;
A
#
# COMPACT_ATOMS: atom_id res chain seq x y z
N MET A 1 -18.20 -34.06 9.24
CA MET A 1 -18.58 -32.63 9.47
C MET A 1 -18.27 -32.34 10.93
N ALA A 2 -17.08 -31.79 11.22
CA ALA A 2 -16.81 -31.23 12.53
C ALA A 2 -17.69 -30.00 12.68
N SER A 3 -18.41 -29.90 13.81
CA SER A 3 -19.32 -28.81 14.08
C SER A 3 -18.51 -27.50 14.16
N ILE A 4 -18.79 -26.56 13.26
CA ILE A 4 -18.15 -25.25 13.16
C ILE A 4 -18.45 -24.36 14.40
N ILE A 5 -19.18 -24.87 15.37
CA ILE A 5 -19.76 -24.12 16.51
C ILE A 5 -18.93 -24.20 17.80
N ASP A 6 -17.88 -25.00 17.89
CA ASP A 6 -17.19 -25.30 19.15
C ASP A 6 -16.19 -24.24 19.67
N PHE A 7 -16.16 -23.03 19.11
CA PHE A 7 -15.12 -22.06 19.44
C PHE A 7 -15.58 -20.66 19.90
N CYS A 8 -16.83 -20.54 20.37
CA CYS A 8 -17.30 -19.30 20.97
C CYS A 8 -17.85 -19.56 22.37
N VAL A 9 -17.17 -19.04 23.39
CA VAL A 9 -17.72 -19.01 24.75
C VAL A 9 -18.45 -17.69 24.92
N CYS A 10 -19.77 -17.77 25.17
CA CYS A 10 -20.61 -16.61 25.35
C CYS A 10 -21.20 -16.61 26.76
N LEU A 11 -20.90 -15.58 27.53
CA LEU A 11 -21.51 -15.37 28.86
C LEU A 11 -22.65 -14.35 28.71
N ARG A 12 -23.86 -14.72 29.19
CA ARG A 12 -25.06 -13.91 29.07
C ARG A 12 -25.69 -13.65 30.43
N ARG A 13 -26.10 -12.39 30.67
CA ARG A 13 -27.02 -12.03 31.76
C ARG A 13 -28.46 -12.05 31.27
N PRO A 14 -29.43 -12.66 32.02
CA PRO A 14 -30.81 -12.81 31.54
C PRO A 14 -31.54 -11.50 31.17
N SER A 15 -31.07 -10.35 31.65
CA SER A 15 -31.75 -9.03 31.51
C SER A 15 -31.26 -8.20 30.30
N LYS A 16 -30.36 -8.73 29.45
CA LYS A 16 -29.75 -7.94 28.36
C LYS A 16 -29.91 -8.61 27.00
N GLU A 17 -30.10 -7.78 25.96
CA GLU A 17 -30.05 -8.24 24.57
C GLU A 17 -28.60 -8.42 24.13
N GLY A 18 -28.09 -9.65 24.17
CA GLY A 18 -26.73 -10.03 23.76
C GLY A 18 -25.88 -10.53 24.93
N PHE A 19 -24.60 -10.79 24.64
CA PHE A 19 -23.67 -11.40 25.56
C PHE A 19 -22.74 -10.35 26.18
N ASP A 20 -22.42 -10.51 27.47
CA ASP A 20 -21.46 -9.64 28.16
C ASP A 20 -20.04 -9.85 27.64
N ILE A 21 -19.69 -11.10 27.30
CA ILE A 21 -18.36 -11.47 26.76
C ILE A 21 -18.53 -12.46 25.63
N VAL A 22 -17.85 -12.23 24.51
CA VAL A 22 -17.73 -13.14 23.38
C VAL A 22 -16.25 -13.41 23.11
N ILE A 23 -15.83 -14.66 23.27
CA ILE A 23 -14.45 -15.09 23.02
C ILE A 23 -14.46 -16.14 21.91
N GLY A 24 -13.54 -16.03 20.94
CA GLY A 24 -13.51 -16.97 19.84
C GLY A 24 -12.13 -17.21 19.23
N ASN A 25 -11.97 -18.41 18.68
CA ASN A 25 -10.91 -18.77 17.75
C ASN A 25 -11.57 -19.20 16.44
N PRO A 26 -11.83 -18.27 15.51
CA PRO A 26 -12.50 -18.57 14.25
C PRO A 26 -11.72 -19.56 13.39
N PRO A 27 -12.38 -20.34 12.51
CA PRO A 27 -11.70 -21.20 11.58
C PRO A 27 -10.87 -20.38 10.56
N TYR A 28 -9.60 -20.78 10.35
CA TYR A 28 -8.68 -20.14 9.43
C TYR A 28 -8.82 -20.76 8.03
N ILE A 29 -9.98 -20.53 7.40
CA ILE A 29 -10.31 -20.98 6.05
C ILE A 29 -10.14 -19.79 5.12
N ASP A 30 -9.24 -19.92 4.14
CA ASP A 30 -8.97 -18.86 3.17
C ASP A 30 -10.05 -18.74 2.09
N SER A 31 -9.99 -17.62 1.35
CA SER A 31 -10.95 -17.30 0.32
C SER A 31 -10.94 -18.28 -0.84
N GLU A 32 -9.80 -18.89 -1.17
CA GLU A 32 -9.65 -19.87 -2.25
C GLU A 32 -10.37 -21.17 -1.89
N THR A 33 -10.10 -21.70 -0.71
CA THR A 33 -10.79 -22.88 -0.17
C THR A 33 -12.31 -22.66 -0.10
N MET A 34 -12.75 -21.49 0.38
CA MET A 34 -14.18 -21.14 0.42
C MET A 34 -14.81 -21.10 -0.97
N THR A 35 -14.10 -20.56 -1.97
CA THR A 35 -14.60 -20.47 -3.33
C THR A 35 -14.72 -21.86 -3.98
N ASN A 36 -13.74 -22.72 -3.76
CA ASN A 36 -13.68 -24.05 -4.36
C ASN A 36 -14.58 -25.09 -3.67
N VAL A 37 -14.69 -25.04 -2.34
CA VAL A 37 -15.35 -26.09 -1.55
C VAL A 37 -16.66 -25.64 -0.91
N MET A 38 -16.81 -24.33 -0.62
CA MET A 38 -17.94 -23.77 0.15
C MET A 38 -18.64 -22.62 -0.58
N SER A 39 -18.70 -22.63 -1.91
CA SER A 39 -19.18 -21.51 -2.75
C SER A 39 -20.57 -21.00 -2.35
N LYS A 40 -21.53 -21.90 -2.10
CA LYS A 40 -22.89 -21.54 -1.66
C LYS A 40 -22.90 -20.82 -0.29
N LEU A 41 -22.11 -21.32 0.67
CA LEU A 41 -22.00 -20.71 1.99
C LEU A 41 -21.34 -19.32 1.90
N ARG A 42 -20.30 -19.22 1.06
CA ARG A 42 -19.63 -17.95 0.79
C ARG A 42 -20.58 -16.90 0.22
N GLU A 43 -21.42 -17.28 -0.74
CA GLU A 43 -22.42 -16.41 -1.33
C GLU A 43 -23.46 -15.94 -0.29
N GLN A 44 -24.00 -16.86 0.52
CA GLN A 44 -24.93 -16.52 1.60
C GLN A 44 -24.32 -15.54 2.60
N TYR A 45 -23.08 -15.79 3.05
CA TYR A 45 -22.41 -14.91 3.99
C TYR A 45 -22.10 -13.52 3.40
N SER A 46 -21.77 -13.45 2.11
CA SER A 46 -21.55 -12.16 1.42
C SER A 46 -22.82 -11.29 1.33
N GLN A 47 -24.01 -11.91 1.44
CA GLN A 47 -25.30 -11.20 1.49
C GLN A 47 -25.67 -10.76 2.91
N ILE A 48 -25.30 -11.54 3.91
CA ILE A 48 -25.65 -11.30 5.33
C ILE A 48 -24.68 -10.36 6.01
N PHE A 49 -23.37 -10.53 5.80
CA PHE A 49 -22.32 -9.82 6.52
C PHE A 49 -21.77 -8.64 5.71
N THR A 50 -21.70 -7.47 6.36
CA THR A 50 -21.24 -6.23 5.71
C THR A 50 -19.74 -6.23 5.44
N CYS A 51 -18.96 -6.92 6.25
CA CYS A 51 -17.50 -7.04 6.13
C CYS A 51 -17.07 -8.09 5.10
N ALA A 52 -17.97 -8.96 4.65
CA ALA A 52 -17.68 -10.04 3.69
C ALA A 52 -17.58 -9.52 2.25
N LYS A 53 -16.53 -8.73 1.95
CA LYS A 53 -16.30 -8.10 0.63
C LYS A 53 -14.96 -8.51 0.01
N GLY A 54 -14.97 -8.75 -1.29
CA GLY A 54 -13.75 -9.14 -2.03
C GLY A 54 -13.31 -10.58 -1.73
N ASN A 55 -12.01 -10.80 -1.61
CA ASN A 55 -11.42 -12.12 -1.35
C ASN A 55 -11.25 -12.36 0.17
N TRP A 56 -12.34 -12.28 0.92
CA TRP A 56 -12.36 -12.42 2.37
C TRP A 56 -12.18 -13.89 2.84
N ASP A 57 -11.49 -14.06 3.97
CA ASP A 57 -11.32 -15.33 4.67
C ASP A 57 -12.41 -15.51 5.73
N MET A 58 -12.69 -16.75 6.14
CA MET A 58 -13.82 -17.10 7.02
C MET A 58 -13.84 -16.33 8.35
N PHE A 59 -12.69 -16.03 8.93
CA PHE A 59 -12.62 -15.32 10.21
C PHE A 59 -13.31 -13.94 10.18
N VAL A 60 -13.41 -13.30 9.01
CA VAL A 60 -14.03 -11.96 8.86
C VAL A 60 -15.49 -11.98 9.30
N VAL A 61 -16.25 -12.98 8.86
CA VAL A 61 -17.69 -13.10 9.23
C VAL A 61 -17.86 -13.54 10.68
N PHE A 62 -16.96 -14.35 11.22
CA PHE A 62 -16.98 -14.76 12.62
C PHE A 62 -16.76 -13.59 13.57
N VAL A 63 -15.81 -12.71 13.28
CA VAL A 63 -15.56 -11.52 14.09
C VAL A 63 -16.73 -10.55 14.00
N GLU A 64 -17.26 -10.29 12.80
CA GLU A 64 -18.45 -9.46 12.64
C GLU A 64 -19.64 -10.01 13.40
N MET A 65 -19.88 -11.32 13.32
CA MET A 65 -20.93 -11.99 14.06
C MET A 65 -20.72 -11.85 15.57
N GLY A 66 -19.51 -12.09 16.06
CA GLY A 66 -19.20 -11.98 17.49
C GLY A 66 -19.38 -10.59 18.05
N ILE A 67 -18.97 -9.55 17.31
CA ILE A 67 -19.26 -8.15 17.70
C ILE A 67 -20.78 -7.90 17.74
N ASN A 68 -21.52 -8.43 16.75
CA ASN A 68 -22.97 -8.27 16.72
C ASN A 68 -23.67 -8.96 17.90
N LEU A 69 -23.17 -10.13 18.32
CA LEU A 69 -23.67 -10.90 19.44
C LEU A 69 -23.42 -10.23 20.81
N CYS A 70 -22.40 -9.38 20.94
CA CYS A 70 -22.20 -8.63 22.16
C CYS A 70 -23.36 -7.67 22.41
N TRP A 71 -23.79 -7.52 23.69
CA TRP A 71 -24.64 -6.38 24.04
C TRP A 71 -23.83 -5.07 23.97
N SER A 72 -24.49 -3.96 23.95
CA SER A 72 -23.84 -2.65 24.06
C SER A 72 -23.22 -2.48 25.45
N GLY A 73 -21.88 -2.45 25.49
CA GLY A 73 -21.10 -2.50 26.72
C GLY A 73 -20.45 -3.87 26.97
N GLY A 74 -20.62 -4.84 26.08
CA GLY A 74 -19.94 -6.15 26.15
C GLY A 74 -18.55 -6.13 25.53
N ILE A 75 -17.75 -7.13 25.92
CA ILE A 75 -16.38 -7.31 25.48
C ILE A 75 -16.32 -8.45 24.46
N TYR A 76 -15.58 -8.25 23.39
CA TYR A 76 -15.23 -9.31 22.45
C TYR A 76 -13.72 -9.55 22.45
N SER A 77 -13.32 -10.81 22.29
CA SER A 77 -11.91 -11.20 22.16
C SER A 77 -11.75 -12.33 21.16
N PHE A 78 -10.81 -12.18 20.23
CA PHE A 78 -10.53 -13.18 19.20
C PHE A 78 -9.05 -13.39 19.02
N ILE A 79 -8.65 -14.66 18.77
CA ILE A 79 -7.35 -14.97 18.17
C ILE A 79 -7.56 -15.17 16.68
N LEU A 80 -6.78 -14.44 15.85
CA LEU A 80 -7.03 -14.27 14.42
C LEU A 80 -5.73 -14.37 13.62
N PRO A 81 -5.77 -14.69 12.33
CA PRO A 81 -4.62 -14.46 11.46
C PRO A 81 -4.24 -12.98 11.46
N ASN A 82 -2.93 -12.66 11.46
CA ASN A 82 -2.44 -11.28 11.38
C ASN A 82 -2.85 -10.55 10.09
N LYS A 83 -3.40 -11.27 9.12
CA LYS A 83 -4.10 -10.68 7.95
C LYS A 83 -5.16 -9.65 8.35
N LEU A 84 -5.73 -9.74 9.57
CA LEU A 84 -6.60 -8.69 10.12
C LEU A 84 -5.92 -7.32 10.07
N ILE A 85 -4.64 -7.26 10.45
CA ILE A 85 -3.89 -6.00 10.61
C ILE A 85 -3.77 -5.26 9.27
N ALA A 86 -3.67 -6.01 8.17
CA ALA A 86 -3.03 -5.48 6.99
C ALA A 86 -3.68 -5.87 5.65
N ALA A 87 -4.44 -6.96 5.58
CA ALA A 87 -5.03 -7.38 4.33
C ALA A 87 -6.12 -6.41 3.85
N LYS A 88 -6.15 -6.15 2.53
CA LYS A 88 -7.11 -5.21 1.92
C LYS A 88 -8.56 -5.63 2.16
N TYR A 89 -8.87 -6.93 2.09
CA TYR A 89 -10.23 -7.42 2.29
C TYR A 89 -10.73 -7.29 3.73
N THR A 90 -9.83 -7.05 4.71
CA THR A 90 -10.23 -6.82 6.11
C THR A 90 -10.51 -5.35 6.44
N SER A 91 -10.40 -4.43 5.48
CA SER A 91 -10.62 -2.99 5.73
C SER A 91 -11.99 -2.70 6.34
N LYS A 92 -13.06 -3.29 5.82
CA LYS A 92 -14.41 -3.12 6.38
C LYS A 92 -14.55 -3.69 7.78
N LEU A 93 -13.85 -4.77 8.08
CA LEU A 93 -13.82 -5.32 9.43
C LEU A 93 -13.03 -4.40 10.38
N ARG A 94 -11.89 -3.86 9.94
CA ARG A 94 -11.14 -2.86 10.73
C ARG A 94 -11.96 -1.61 11.01
N GLU A 95 -12.67 -1.07 10.00
CA GLU A 95 -13.61 0.04 10.20
C GLU A 95 -14.64 -0.29 11.29
N LYS A 96 -15.23 -1.49 11.23
CA LYS A 96 -16.21 -1.93 12.24
C LYS A 96 -15.59 -2.09 13.62
N ILE A 97 -14.36 -2.56 13.72
CA ILE A 97 -13.63 -2.68 14.98
C ILE A 97 -13.31 -1.29 15.55
N VAL A 98 -12.87 -0.34 14.71
CA VAL A 98 -12.52 1.04 15.14
C VAL A 98 -13.75 1.83 15.62
N ILE A 99 -14.92 1.58 15.05
CA ILE A 99 -16.19 2.19 15.53
C ILE A 99 -16.51 1.74 16.98
N ASN A 100 -16.08 0.53 17.33
CA ASN A 100 -16.12 0.01 18.68
C ASN A 100 -14.77 0.25 19.34
N ASP A 101 -14.70 0.39 20.66
CA ASP A 101 -13.44 0.63 21.35
C ASP A 101 -12.49 -0.57 21.19
N ILE A 102 -11.28 -0.32 20.76
CA ILE A 102 -10.18 -1.28 20.81
C ILE A 102 -9.52 -1.14 22.19
N ILE A 103 -9.54 -2.21 22.97
CA ILE A 103 -8.82 -2.27 24.24
C ILE A 103 -7.37 -2.64 23.98
N GLU A 104 -7.16 -3.71 23.20
CA GLU A 104 -5.82 -4.25 22.95
C GLU A 104 -5.76 -5.03 21.64
N ILE A 105 -4.64 -4.90 20.93
CA ILE A 105 -4.25 -5.79 19.84
C ILE A 105 -2.83 -6.26 20.10
N ARG A 106 -2.61 -7.60 20.09
CA ARG A 106 -1.29 -8.22 20.23
C ARG A 106 -0.93 -8.98 18.96
N ASP A 107 0.21 -8.66 18.38
CA ASP A 107 0.80 -9.39 17.26
C ASP A 107 1.79 -10.45 17.77
N TYR A 108 1.51 -11.70 17.44
CA TYR A 108 2.34 -12.86 17.77
C TYR A 108 3.11 -13.39 16.53
N SER A 109 3.15 -12.66 15.44
CA SER A 109 3.73 -13.16 14.17
C SER A 109 5.20 -13.58 14.28
N ARG A 110 5.88 -13.19 15.35
CA ARG A 110 7.29 -13.55 15.63
C ARG A 110 7.43 -14.71 16.62
N LEU A 111 6.33 -15.27 17.08
CA LEU A 111 6.31 -16.39 18.02
C LEU A 111 5.65 -17.62 17.40
N PRO A 112 6.17 -18.83 17.63
CA PRO A 112 5.55 -20.08 17.18
C PRO A 112 4.38 -20.46 18.10
N VAL A 113 3.25 -19.75 18.00
CA VAL A 113 2.07 -19.98 18.85
C VAL A 113 1.41 -21.32 18.51
N PHE A 114 1.40 -21.71 17.23
CA PHE A 114 0.83 -22.97 16.78
C PHE A 114 1.93 -23.87 16.21
N ILE A 115 2.15 -25.04 16.86
CA ILE A 115 3.25 -25.96 16.55
C ILE A 115 3.15 -26.54 15.12
N ASN A 116 1.93 -26.71 14.57
CA ASN A 116 1.67 -27.42 13.32
C ASN A 116 1.02 -26.54 12.23
N ALA A 117 0.95 -25.23 12.39
CA ALA A 117 0.32 -24.35 11.40
C ALA A 117 1.24 -23.19 11.06
N ALA A 118 1.49 -22.99 9.78
CA ALA A 118 2.20 -21.79 9.24
C ALA A 118 1.28 -20.56 9.29
N VAL A 119 0.78 -20.23 10.47
CA VAL A 119 -0.13 -19.09 10.68
C VAL A 119 0.54 -18.12 11.64
N TYR A 120 0.50 -16.85 11.28
CA TYR A 120 0.95 -15.73 12.11
C TYR A 120 -0.26 -15.17 12.84
N PRO A 121 -0.49 -15.47 14.13
CA PRO A 121 -1.67 -15.03 14.83
C PRO A 121 -1.52 -13.64 15.43
N CYS A 122 -2.65 -12.97 15.60
CA CYS A 122 -2.81 -11.81 16.48
C CYS A 122 -4.02 -12.03 17.38
N THR A 123 -4.08 -11.37 18.53
CA THR A 123 -5.29 -11.28 19.35
C THR A 123 -5.83 -9.89 19.33
N ILE A 124 -7.15 -9.78 19.39
CA ILE A 124 -7.85 -8.51 19.55
C ILE A 124 -8.78 -8.62 20.76
N VAL A 125 -8.81 -7.58 21.58
CA VAL A 125 -9.79 -7.34 22.62
C VAL A 125 -10.44 -6.01 22.36
N GLY A 126 -11.75 -5.96 22.32
CA GLY A 126 -12.50 -4.74 22.09
C GLY A 126 -13.78 -4.71 22.91
N HIS A 127 -14.33 -3.52 23.02
CA HIS A 127 -15.55 -3.21 23.76
C HIS A 127 -16.61 -2.68 22.79
N LYS A 128 -17.79 -3.30 22.75
CA LYS A 128 -18.88 -2.82 21.89
C LYS A 128 -19.51 -1.56 22.47
N THR A 129 -19.39 -0.42 21.80
CA THR A 129 -19.91 0.85 22.28
C THR A 129 -21.16 1.29 21.55
N LEU A 130 -21.99 2.12 22.24
CA LEU A 130 -23.17 2.76 21.63
C LEU A 130 -22.86 4.15 21.06
N SER A 131 -21.78 4.78 21.46
CA SER A 131 -21.44 6.14 21.08
C SER A 131 -20.00 6.29 20.59
N LYS A 132 -19.80 7.20 19.64
CA LYS A 132 -18.47 7.54 19.08
C LYS A 132 -17.54 8.31 20.06
N ASN A 133 -17.95 8.55 21.30
CA ASN A 133 -17.14 9.24 22.30
C ASN A 133 -16.21 8.28 23.02
N CYS A 134 -15.26 7.73 22.28
CA CYS A 134 -14.25 6.82 22.81
C CYS A 134 -13.05 7.62 23.27
N ASN A 135 -12.98 7.97 24.55
CA ASN A 135 -11.80 8.57 25.19
C ASN A 135 -10.83 7.51 25.76
N ASN A 136 -10.99 6.26 25.35
CA ASN A 136 -10.16 5.17 25.88
C ASN A 136 -8.87 5.03 25.07
N SER A 137 -7.76 4.90 25.75
CA SER A 137 -6.47 4.56 25.15
C SER A 137 -6.48 3.13 24.66
N SER A 138 -6.15 2.93 23.38
CA SER A 138 -5.98 1.59 22.79
C SER A 138 -4.54 1.13 22.94
N ARG A 139 -4.36 -0.14 23.30
CA ARG A 139 -3.02 -0.74 23.47
C ARG A 139 -2.69 -1.60 22.26
N PHE A 140 -1.54 -1.34 21.65
CA PHE A 140 -0.97 -2.13 20.56
C PHE A 140 0.33 -2.75 21.02
N ILE A 141 0.37 -4.09 21.06
CA ILE A 141 1.47 -4.83 21.65
C ILE A 141 2.10 -5.75 20.60
N VAL A 142 3.41 -5.65 20.45
CA VAL A 142 4.19 -6.60 19.64
C VAL A 142 4.86 -7.59 20.58
N MET A 143 4.47 -8.86 20.49
CA MET A 143 5.08 -9.93 21.25
C MET A 143 6.39 -10.37 20.57
N ARG A 144 7.50 -9.89 21.09
CA ARG A 144 8.85 -10.35 20.74
C ARG A 144 9.41 -11.09 21.93
N THR A 145 9.60 -12.38 21.83
CA THR A 145 10.15 -13.39 22.75
C THR A 145 10.35 -13.05 24.24
N VAL A 146 10.60 -11.83 24.68
CA VAL A 146 10.78 -11.41 26.09
C VAL A 146 10.46 -9.93 26.36
N LYS A 147 10.30 -9.07 25.34
CA LYS A 147 9.99 -7.64 25.54
C LYS A 147 8.74 -7.24 24.78
N GLU A 148 7.74 -6.81 25.52
CA GLU A 148 6.56 -6.12 24.99
C GLU A 148 6.97 -4.70 24.62
N ILE A 149 6.64 -4.28 23.38
CA ILE A 149 6.62 -2.88 23.00
C ILE A 149 5.18 -2.45 23.10
N GLU A 150 4.85 -1.75 24.15
CA GLU A 150 3.50 -1.27 24.42
C GLU A 150 3.35 0.16 23.89
N ARG A 151 2.22 0.43 23.24
CA ARG A 151 1.84 1.78 22.82
C ARG A 151 0.42 2.04 23.28
N GLU A 152 0.29 3.11 24.05
CA GLU A 152 -1.00 3.65 24.42
C GLU A 152 -1.28 4.87 23.54
N ASN A 153 -2.32 4.84 22.70
CA ASN A 153 -2.75 6.07 22.04
C ASN A 153 -4.13 6.01 21.41
N SER A 154 -5.06 6.81 21.92
CA SER A 154 -6.38 7.04 21.34
C SER A 154 -6.33 7.91 20.06
N THR A 155 -5.39 8.84 19.99
CA THR A 155 -5.23 9.77 18.85
C THR A 155 -4.74 9.09 17.57
N LEU A 156 -4.20 7.88 17.64
CA LEU A 156 -3.70 7.16 16.48
C LEU A 156 -4.82 6.67 15.56
N GLN A 157 -5.97 6.33 16.10
CA GLN A 157 -7.15 5.94 15.32
C GLN A 157 -7.65 7.09 14.43
N GLU A 158 -7.53 8.34 14.90
CA GLU A 158 -7.91 9.53 14.14
C GLU A 158 -6.95 9.85 12.99
N ILE A 159 -5.64 9.55 13.19
CA ILE A 159 -4.60 9.87 12.20
C ILE A 159 -4.52 8.80 11.11
N ILE A 160 -4.62 7.52 11.49
CA ILE A 160 -4.35 6.40 10.59
C ILE A 160 -5.63 5.69 10.17
N GLY A 161 -6.74 5.94 10.87
CA GLY A 161 -8.03 5.30 10.58
C GLY A 161 -7.94 3.77 10.60
N SER A 162 -8.71 3.13 9.72
CA SER A 162 -8.77 1.66 9.61
C SER A 162 -7.76 1.05 8.63
N GLU A 163 -6.92 1.84 7.95
CA GLU A 163 -6.15 1.35 6.80
C GLU A 163 -4.72 0.87 7.13
N TYR A 164 -4.03 1.49 8.11
CA TYR A 164 -2.58 1.34 8.28
C TYR A 164 -2.19 0.75 9.65
N TRP A 165 -2.82 -0.32 10.07
CA TRP A 165 -2.58 -0.93 11.38
C TRP A 165 -1.17 -1.49 11.57
N ASP A 166 -0.46 -1.83 10.49
CA ASP A 166 0.95 -2.26 10.54
C ASP A 166 1.85 -1.26 11.27
N VAL A 167 1.53 0.03 11.18
CA VAL A 167 2.30 1.11 11.78
C VAL A 167 2.33 1.03 13.31
N PHE A 168 1.25 0.55 13.93
CA PHE A 168 1.17 0.39 15.38
C PHE A 168 2.15 -0.62 15.95
N PHE A 169 2.67 -1.52 15.11
CA PHE A 169 3.58 -2.58 15.50
C PHE A 169 5.05 -2.26 15.14
N ARG A 170 5.35 -0.99 14.82
CA ARG A 170 6.70 -0.50 14.50
C ARG A 170 7.42 0.05 15.72
N SER A 171 8.72 0.32 15.60
CA SER A 171 9.48 1.01 16.65
C SER A 171 8.96 2.43 16.87
N GLU A 172 9.27 3.04 18.03
CA GLU A 172 8.85 4.41 18.36
C GLU A 172 9.30 5.42 17.30
N ILE A 173 10.53 5.25 16.81
CA ILE A 173 11.12 6.16 15.81
C ILE A 173 10.43 5.98 14.46
N GLU A 174 10.26 4.73 13.98
CA GLU A 174 9.53 4.46 12.74
C GLU A 174 8.11 5.02 12.81
N PHE A 175 7.46 4.83 13.97
CA PHE A 175 6.11 5.35 14.19
C PHE A 175 6.08 6.89 14.14
N SER A 176 7.06 7.58 14.77
CA SER A 176 7.20 9.04 14.72
C SER A 176 7.38 9.54 13.29
N ILE A 177 8.22 8.87 12.49
CA ILE A 177 8.42 9.20 11.08
C ILE A 177 7.09 9.13 10.30
N ILE A 178 6.37 8.02 10.44
CA ILE A 178 5.10 7.83 9.73
C ILE A 178 4.03 8.83 10.19
N LYS A 179 3.99 9.16 11.49
CA LYS A 179 3.11 10.20 12.02
C LYS A 179 3.37 11.56 11.36
N LYS A 180 4.63 11.96 11.23
CA LYS A 180 5.03 13.20 10.53
C LYS A 180 4.68 13.13 9.04
N PHE A 181 4.95 12.00 8.39
CA PHE A 181 4.61 11.79 6.99
C PHE A 181 3.11 11.95 6.73
N LEU A 182 2.26 11.33 7.54
CA LEU A 182 0.80 11.38 7.43
C LEU A 182 0.16 12.67 7.96
N ALA A 183 0.91 13.55 8.64
CA ALA A 183 0.39 14.82 9.13
C ALA A 183 0.02 15.81 8.01
N HIS A 184 0.56 15.62 6.82
CA HIS A 184 0.25 16.44 5.65
C HIS A 184 -1.10 16.05 5.06
N LYS A 185 -2.04 17.00 5.05
CA LYS A 185 -3.44 16.75 4.64
C LYS A 185 -3.65 16.71 3.14
N THR A 186 -2.78 17.38 2.37
CA THR A 186 -2.82 17.35 0.91
C THR A 186 -2.24 16.03 0.44
N ILE A 187 -2.98 15.29 -0.37
CA ILE A 187 -2.50 14.05 -1.00
C ILE A 187 -2.17 14.32 -2.47
N LEU A 188 -1.42 13.40 -3.06
CA LEU A 188 -0.92 13.54 -4.43
C LEU A 188 -2.05 13.78 -5.43
N SER A 189 -3.16 13.05 -5.33
CA SER A 189 -4.32 13.20 -6.21
C SER A 189 -5.06 14.54 -6.09
N ASP A 190 -4.79 15.34 -5.05
CA ASP A 190 -5.38 16.69 -4.93
C ASP A 190 -4.75 17.68 -5.91
N LYS A 191 -3.53 17.43 -6.38
CA LYS A 191 -2.76 18.32 -7.26
C LYS A 191 -2.48 17.74 -8.64
N TRP A 192 -2.32 16.43 -8.74
CA TRP A 192 -1.92 15.75 -9.98
C TRP A 192 -2.92 14.68 -10.40
N ASN A 193 -3.06 14.53 -11.71
CA ASN A 193 -3.91 13.49 -12.27
C ASN A 193 -3.16 12.14 -12.29
N VAL A 194 -3.59 11.21 -11.46
CA VAL A 194 -3.00 9.88 -11.29
C VAL A 194 -3.85 8.84 -12.00
N ILE A 195 -3.28 8.11 -12.91
CA ILE A 195 -4.00 7.11 -13.70
C ILE A 195 -3.18 5.85 -13.95
N GLY A 196 -3.84 4.70 -13.95
CA GLY A 196 -3.19 3.46 -14.38
C GLY A 196 -2.85 3.49 -15.87
N SER A 197 -1.74 2.87 -16.26
CA SER A 197 -1.23 2.90 -17.61
C SER A 197 -2.07 2.11 -18.60
N ALA A 198 -2.42 0.85 -18.32
CA ALA A 198 -3.18 0.01 -19.23
C ALA A 198 -4.11 -0.94 -18.48
N THR A 199 -5.32 -1.11 -18.99
CA THR A 199 -6.20 -2.20 -18.58
C THR A 199 -5.67 -3.55 -19.08
N VAL A 200 -6.18 -4.65 -18.55
CA VAL A 200 -5.79 -5.99 -19.01
C VAL A 200 -6.07 -6.16 -20.51
N ALA A 201 -7.23 -5.71 -20.98
CA ALA A 201 -7.61 -5.81 -22.39
C ALA A 201 -6.68 -4.97 -23.28
N GLU A 202 -6.43 -3.69 -22.94
CA GLU A 202 -5.50 -2.82 -23.66
C GLU A 202 -4.08 -3.42 -23.70
N ALA A 203 -3.64 -4.09 -22.62
CA ALA A 203 -2.33 -4.71 -22.59
C ALA A 203 -2.18 -5.87 -23.57
N TYR A 204 -3.24 -6.67 -23.78
CA TYR A 204 -3.23 -7.74 -24.78
C TYR A 204 -3.29 -7.19 -26.22
N GLU A 205 -4.06 -6.13 -26.47
CA GLU A 205 -4.07 -5.46 -27.78
C GLU A 205 -2.72 -4.83 -28.10
N LEU A 206 -2.10 -4.14 -27.13
CA LEU A 206 -0.75 -3.58 -27.28
C LEU A 206 0.27 -4.68 -27.63
N LYS A 207 0.15 -5.87 -27.02
CA LYS A 207 1.05 -6.99 -27.30
C LYS A 207 1.06 -7.41 -28.77
N LYS A 208 -0.05 -7.26 -29.49
CA LYS A 208 -0.16 -7.65 -30.91
C LYS A 208 0.60 -6.72 -31.85
N VAL A 209 0.78 -5.46 -31.45
CA VAL A 209 1.41 -4.40 -32.25
C VAL A 209 2.79 -3.98 -31.73
N LEU A 210 3.20 -4.55 -30.58
CA LEU A 210 4.52 -4.28 -30.00
C LEU A 210 5.60 -4.94 -30.84
N TYR A 211 6.62 -4.18 -31.22
CA TYR A 211 7.77 -4.66 -31.97
C TYR A 211 9.09 -4.21 -31.32
N ASP A 212 10.20 -4.84 -31.73
CA ASP A 212 11.53 -4.59 -31.19
C ASP A 212 12.39 -3.85 -32.25
N ALA A 213 12.69 -2.58 -32.01
CA ALA A 213 13.50 -1.76 -32.90
C ALA A 213 14.24 -0.64 -32.17
N LYS A 214 15.56 -0.55 -32.34
CA LYS A 214 16.39 0.50 -31.74
C LYS A 214 15.96 1.90 -32.24
N ASN A 215 15.70 2.04 -33.53
CA ASN A 215 15.27 3.29 -34.17
C ASN A 215 13.85 3.13 -34.71
N GLY A 216 13.07 4.22 -34.73
CA GLY A 216 11.74 4.21 -35.30
C GLY A 216 11.20 5.62 -35.43
N SER A 217 10.83 6.00 -36.66
CA SER A 217 10.09 7.23 -36.96
C SER A 217 8.60 7.02 -36.59
N SER A 218 7.95 8.03 -36.04
CA SER A 218 6.53 7.99 -35.67
C SER A 218 6.15 6.82 -34.76
N SER A 219 7.06 6.47 -33.84
CA SER A 219 6.86 5.41 -32.85
C SER A 219 7.28 5.84 -31.45
N LEU A 220 6.62 5.30 -30.45
CA LEU A 220 6.85 5.56 -29.04
C LEU A 220 7.65 4.42 -28.41
N LYS A 221 8.56 4.76 -27.52
CA LYS A 221 9.22 3.79 -26.63
C LYS A 221 8.17 3.18 -25.68
N VAL A 222 8.33 1.94 -25.31
CA VAL A 222 7.46 1.29 -24.32
C VAL A 222 8.31 0.84 -23.14
N ILE A 223 7.92 1.21 -21.93
CA ILE A 223 8.59 0.79 -20.69
C ILE A 223 7.57 0.18 -19.74
N ASN A 224 8.03 -0.68 -18.85
CA ASN A 224 7.22 -1.22 -17.77
C ASN A 224 8.01 -1.23 -16.45
N THR A 225 7.39 -1.71 -15.40
CA THR A 225 7.98 -1.85 -14.06
C THR A 225 9.44 -2.34 -14.06
N GLY A 226 9.77 -3.32 -14.88
CA GLY A 226 11.12 -3.89 -14.90
C GLY A 226 12.18 -3.05 -15.64
N THR A 227 11.79 -1.96 -16.26
CA THR A 227 12.65 -1.07 -17.06
C THR A 227 12.61 0.38 -16.57
N ILE A 228 12.27 0.57 -15.30
CA ILE A 228 12.28 1.85 -14.59
C ILE A 228 13.21 1.72 -13.39
N ASP A 229 14.10 2.67 -13.22
CA ASP A 229 14.87 2.95 -12.01
C ASP A 229 14.58 4.40 -11.59
N PRO A 230 14.90 4.84 -10.37
CA PRO A 230 14.75 6.24 -9.98
C PRO A 230 15.40 7.20 -10.98
N TYR A 231 14.63 8.18 -11.44
CA TYR A 231 14.99 9.19 -12.46
C TYR A 231 15.33 8.64 -13.85
N LYS A 232 15.44 7.32 -14.04
CA LYS A 232 16.08 6.72 -15.21
C LYS A 232 15.23 5.66 -15.87
N SER A 233 15.04 5.78 -17.19
CA SER A 233 14.51 4.72 -18.04
C SER A 233 15.63 3.76 -18.44
N LEU A 234 15.40 2.47 -18.27
CA LEU A 234 16.32 1.39 -18.70
C LEU A 234 15.95 0.85 -20.09
N TRP A 235 15.16 1.57 -20.87
CA TRP A 235 14.82 1.20 -22.24
C TRP A 235 16.09 1.03 -23.08
N GLY A 236 16.23 -0.11 -23.73
CA GLY A 236 17.43 -0.46 -24.51
C GLY A 236 18.63 -0.96 -23.68
N ILE A 237 18.64 -0.73 -22.38
CA ILE A 237 19.67 -1.18 -21.44
C ILE A 237 19.26 -2.54 -20.85
N LYS A 238 18.05 -2.64 -20.33
CA LYS A 238 17.47 -3.85 -19.76
C LYS A 238 16.31 -4.34 -20.62
N SER A 239 16.27 -5.63 -20.90
CA SER A 239 15.17 -6.19 -21.69
C SER A 239 13.85 -6.16 -20.94
N MET A 240 12.79 -5.71 -21.60
CA MET A 240 11.43 -5.68 -21.08
C MET A 240 10.75 -7.04 -21.27
N GLN A 241 10.19 -7.59 -20.20
CA GLN A 241 9.25 -8.71 -20.28
C GLN A 241 7.82 -8.17 -20.42
N TYR A 242 7.11 -8.59 -21.46
CA TYR A 242 5.72 -8.17 -21.68
C TYR A 242 4.86 -9.31 -22.19
N ILE A 243 3.93 -9.80 -21.37
CA ILE A 243 2.98 -10.90 -21.66
C ILE A 243 3.65 -12.03 -22.46
N LYS A 244 4.56 -12.78 -21.81
CA LYS A 244 5.36 -13.90 -22.39
C LYS A 244 6.26 -13.52 -23.56
N GLY A 245 6.45 -12.22 -23.85
CA GLY A 245 7.41 -11.72 -24.83
C GLY A 245 8.57 -11.03 -24.14
N LYS A 246 9.74 -11.03 -24.79
CA LYS A 246 10.95 -10.33 -24.35
C LYS A 246 11.40 -9.39 -25.47
N TYR A 247 11.66 -8.14 -25.11
CA TYR A 247 12.02 -7.06 -26.05
C TYR A 247 13.21 -6.30 -25.49
N GLN A 248 14.15 -5.95 -26.35
CA GLN A 248 15.30 -5.12 -25.99
C GLN A 248 15.01 -3.63 -26.23
N TYR A 249 14.35 -3.32 -27.35
CA TYR A 249 13.99 -1.98 -27.78
C TYR A 249 12.49 -1.92 -28.09
N PRO A 250 11.60 -2.17 -27.10
CA PRO A 250 10.15 -2.24 -27.35
C PRO A 250 9.58 -0.91 -27.83
N ARG A 251 8.84 -0.97 -28.93
CA ARG A 251 8.17 0.18 -29.54
C ARG A 251 6.75 -0.16 -29.98
N VAL A 252 5.96 0.87 -30.12
CA VAL A 252 4.62 0.85 -30.74
C VAL A 252 4.50 2.03 -31.70
N SER A 253 3.89 1.83 -32.87
CA SER A 253 3.60 2.96 -33.77
C SER A 253 2.54 3.87 -33.14
N GLN A 254 2.62 5.18 -33.44
CA GLN A 254 1.63 6.15 -32.96
C GLN A 254 0.23 5.83 -33.52
N SER A 255 0.13 5.39 -34.79
CA SER A 255 -1.12 5.01 -35.44
C SER A 255 -1.77 3.79 -34.77
N ASP A 256 -1.00 2.75 -34.48
CA ASP A 256 -1.54 1.55 -33.82
C ASP A 256 -2.02 1.88 -32.41
N LEU A 257 -1.23 2.66 -31.64
CA LEU A 257 -1.63 3.07 -30.30
C LEU A 257 -2.90 3.93 -30.31
N MET A 258 -3.03 4.85 -31.27
CA MET A 258 -4.23 5.68 -31.42
C MET A 258 -5.47 4.82 -31.74
N THR A 259 -5.29 3.75 -32.54
CA THR A 259 -6.35 2.82 -32.87
C THR A 259 -6.79 1.96 -31.67
N ILE A 260 -5.82 1.53 -30.86
CA ILE A 260 -6.11 0.76 -29.63
C ILE A 260 -6.79 1.65 -28.58
N SER A 261 -6.24 2.85 -28.33
CA SER A 261 -6.75 3.74 -27.30
C SER A 261 -6.25 5.17 -27.48
N LYS A 262 -7.12 6.06 -27.95
CA LYS A 262 -6.84 7.50 -28.05
C LYS A 262 -6.40 8.11 -26.71
N ARG A 263 -6.96 7.60 -25.59
CA ARG A 263 -6.56 8.02 -24.24
C ARG A 263 -5.11 7.68 -23.95
N ARG A 264 -4.66 6.46 -24.30
CA ARG A 264 -3.26 6.04 -24.10
C ARG A 264 -2.29 6.79 -25.00
N TYR A 265 -2.69 7.05 -26.23
CA TYR A 265 -1.94 7.88 -27.13
C TYR A 265 -1.71 9.29 -26.54
N ASN A 266 -2.76 9.96 -26.07
CA ASN A 266 -2.64 11.28 -25.46
C ASN A 266 -1.76 11.25 -24.19
N GLN A 267 -1.88 10.24 -23.35
CA GLN A 267 -0.99 10.05 -22.20
C GLN A 267 0.47 9.90 -22.62
N ALA A 268 0.74 9.09 -23.66
CA ALA A 268 2.09 8.83 -24.12
C ALA A 268 2.76 10.11 -24.69
N MET A 269 1.97 10.98 -25.31
CA MET A 269 2.41 12.24 -25.93
C MET A 269 2.49 13.43 -24.96
N SER A 270 2.10 13.26 -23.70
CA SER A 270 2.12 14.33 -22.69
C SER A 270 3.33 14.22 -21.78
N ASN A 271 3.77 15.36 -21.25
CA ASN A 271 4.71 15.40 -20.12
C ASN A 271 4.11 14.64 -18.94
N LYS A 272 4.88 13.75 -18.33
CA LYS A 272 4.40 12.90 -17.26
C LYS A 272 5.51 12.29 -16.42
N ILE A 273 5.12 11.77 -15.26
CA ILE A 273 5.91 10.82 -14.50
C ILE A 273 5.34 9.42 -14.73
N ILE A 274 6.21 8.44 -14.93
CA ILE A 274 5.86 7.02 -15.02
C ILE A 274 6.43 6.32 -13.79
N VAL A 275 5.58 5.75 -12.96
CA VAL A 275 5.95 5.06 -11.72
C VAL A 275 5.86 3.55 -11.91
N ALA A 276 6.87 2.82 -11.47
CA ALA A 276 6.89 1.36 -11.46
C ALA A 276 5.87 0.82 -10.44
N GLY A 277 5.00 -0.08 -10.87
CA GLY A 277 3.97 -0.68 -10.00
C GLY A 277 4.45 -1.88 -9.19
N MET A 278 5.69 -2.34 -9.37
CA MET A 278 6.26 -3.46 -8.64
C MET A 278 7.76 -3.27 -8.48
N SER A 279 8.19 -2.88 -7.27
CA SER A 279 9.60 -2.64 -6.93
C SER A 279 9.81 -2.73 -5.42
N SER A 280 11.06 -2.73 -4.95
CA SER A 280 11.39 -2.71 -3.52
C SER A 280 11.27 -1.31 -2.90
N ARG A 281 11.27 -0.26 -3.73
CA ARG A 281 11.10 1.16 -3.38
C ARG A 281 10.26 1.85 -4.44
N ILE A 282 9.90 3.11 -4.24
CA ILE A 282 9.31 3.92 -5.31
C ILE A 282 10.38 4.16 -6.38
N GLU A 283 10.06 3.83 -7.62
CA GLU A 283 10.89 4.07 -8.80
C GLU A 283 10.06 4.84 -9.83
N ALA A 284 10.46 6.05 -10.11
CA ALA A 284 9.73 6.96 -10.97
C ALA A 284 10.66 7.65 -11.96
N VAL A 285 10.20 7.83 -13.20
CA VAL A 285 10.93 8.48 -14.28
C VAL A 285 10.07 9.59 -14.89
N TYR A 286 10.69 10.70 -15.24
CA TYR A 286 10.08 11.75 -16.05
C TYR A 286 10.15 11.41 -17.54
N ASP A 287 9.11 11.76 -18.28
CA ASP A 287 9.03 11.62 -19.73
C ASP A 287 8.32 12.83 -20.34
N ASP A 288 8.89 13.36 -21.41
CA ASP A 288 8.46 14.56 -22.11
C ASP A 288 7.56 14.31 -23.35
N GLY A 289 6.94 13.12 -23.39
CA GLY A 289 5.96 12.77 -24.43
C GLY A 289 6.46 11.78 -25.49
N GLU A 290 7.51 11.01 -25.18
CA GLU A 290 8.07 10.02 -26.09
C GLU A 290 7.83 8.55 -25.69
N THR A 291 7.26 8.32 -24.51
CA THR A 291 7.20 6.99 -23.91
C THR A 291 5.79 6.60 -23.48
N LEU A 292 5.41 5.38 -23.82
CA LEU A 292 4.20 4.72 -23.30
C LEU A 292 4.55 3.88 -22.06
N GLY A 293 3.87 4.15 -20.95
CA GLY A 293 3.87 3.27 -19.79
C GLY A 293 3.08 1.99 -20.10
N GLY A 294 3.72 0.83 -19.95
CA GLY A 294 3.11 -0.47 -20.13
C GLY A 294 2.28 -0.94 -18.92
N LYS A 295 1.78 -2.17 -18.98
CA LYS A 295 1.04 -2.78 -17.87
C LYS A 295 1.82 -2.69 -16.56
N SER A 296 1.10 -2.48 -15.46
CA SER A 296 1.66 -2.37 -14.09
C SER A 296 2.57 -1.15 -13.89
N THR A 297 2.28 -0.04 -14.55
CA THR A 297 2.83 1.28 -14.22
C THR A 297 1.70 2.27 -13.91
N THR A 298 2.02 3.32 -13.16
CA THR A 298 1.11 4.43 -12.88
C THR A 298 1.64 5.67 -13.58
N ILE A 299 0.74 6.44 -14.19
CA ILE A 299 1.05 7.69 -14.90
C ILE A 299 0.56 8.86 -14.05
N ILE A 300 1.41 9.87 -13.89
CA ILE A 300 1.07 11.11 -13.19
C ILE A 300 1.29 12.28 -14.13
N MET A 301 0.27 13.12 -14.27
CA MET A 301 0.28 14.31 -15.13
C MET A 301 -0.17 15.54 -14.34
N GLY A 302 0.35 16.68 -14.70
CA GLY A 302 0.07 17.98 -14.07
C GLY A 302 1.26 18.92 -14.18
N ASP A 303 1.23 19.98 -13.38
CA ASP A 303 2.32 20.93 -13.27
C ASP A 303 3.37 20.47 -12.24
N ASP A 304 4.51 21.16 -12.15
CA ASP A 304 5.56 20.92 -11.13
C ASP A 304 6.06 19.46 -11.05
N LEU A 305 6.09 18.74 -12.18
CA LEU A 305 6.47 17.34 -12.23
C LEU A 305 7.92 17.08 -11.79
N ARG A 306 8.82 18.06 -11.90
CA ARG A 306 10.20 17.94 -11.40
C ARG A 306 10.24 17.87 -9.89
N PHE A 307 9.50 18.76 -9.22
CA PHE A 307 9.35 18.73 -7.77
C PHE A 307 8.78 17.40 -7.29
N LEU A 308 7.67 16.96 -7.91
CA LEU A 308 7.05 15.69 -7.56
C LEU A 308 7.98 14.49 -7.80
N LEU A 309 8.76 14.49 -8.88
CA LEU A 309 9.72 13.42 -9.17
C LEU A 309 10.77 13.29 -8.07
N GLY A 310 11.28 14.43 -7.57
CA GLY A 310 12.21 14.44 -6.44
C GLY A 310 11.61 13.87 -5.17
N LEU A 311 10.37 14.26 -4.84
CA LEU A 311 9.66 13.70 -3.69
C LEU A 311 9.45 12.19 -3.82
N LEU A 312 8.94 11.71 -4.96
CA LEU A 312 8.62 10.29 -5.17
C LEU A 312 9.84 9.38 -5.07
N ASN A 313 10.97 9.79 -5.66
CA ASN A 313 12.19 8.99 -5.63
C ASN A 313 12.98 9.11 -4.32
N SER A 314 12.55 9.97 -3.38
CA SER A 314 13.25 10.15 -2.10
C SER A 314 13.20 8.89 -1.23
N LYS A 315 14.23 8.73 -0.42
CA LYS A 315 14.32 7.64 0.56
C LYS A 315 13.16 7.68 1.55
N LEU A 316 12.74 8.88 2.00
CA LEU A 316 11.63 9.02 2.96
C LEU A 316 10.31 8.50 2.40
N VAL A 317 9.95 8.87 1.18
CA VAL A 317 8.70 8.39 0.56
C VAL A 317 8.75 6.88 0.39
N SER A 318 9.86 6.34 -0.12
CA SER A 318 10.07 4.89 -0.25
C SER A 318 9.99 4.16 1.09
N PHE A 319 10.64 4.68 2.14
CA PHE A 319 10.59 4.15 3.51
C PHE A 319 9.15 4.14 4.05
N SER A 320 8.46 5.27 3.93
CA SER A 320 7.09 5.41 4.45
C SER A 320 6.10 4.48 3.75
N ILE A 321 6.16 4.38 2.43
CA ILE A 321 5.34 3.47 1.64
C ILE A 321 5.66 2.00 1.99
N ASN A 322 6.93 1.67 2.21
CA ASN A 322 7.34 0.33 2.64
C ASN A 322 6.75 -0.06 3.99
N ILE A 323 6.60 0.87 4.91
CA ILE A 323 5.97 0.63 6.21
C ILE A 323 4.45 0.56 6.08
N LEU A 324 3.83 1.56 5.44
CA LEU A 324 2.37 1.67 5.31
C LEU A 324 1.76 0.49 4.56
N TYR A 325 2.46 0.00 3.55
CA TYR A 325 1.97 -1.07 2.67
C TYR A 325 2.75 -2.39 2.82
N ASN A 326 3.38 -2.59 3.97
CA ASN A 326 4.17 -3.81 4.25
C ASN A 326 3.37 -5.11 4.02
N SER A 327 2.10 -5.08 4.30
CA SER A 327 1.17 -6.21 4.17
C SER A 327 0.86 -6.64 2.74
N ILE A 328 1.06 -5.76 1.77
CA ILE A 328 0.87 -6.07 0.35
C ILE A 328 2.18 -6.45 -0.34
N LYS A 329 3.26 -6.63 0.43
CA LYS A 329 4.52 -7.16 -0.10
C LYS A 329 4.33 -8.58 -0.62
N MET A 330 4.88 -8.80 -1.80
CA MET A 330 4.94 -10.11 -2.42
C MET A 330 6.16 -10.90 -1.92
N ALA A 331 6.18 -12.19 -2.21
CA ALA A 331 7.38 -13.00 -1.99
C ALA A 331 8.59 -12.34 -2.64
N GLY A 332 9.70 -12.20 -1.89
CA GLY A 332 10.90 -11.48 -2.34
C GLY A 332 10.96 -10.01 -1.92
N GLY A 333 9.98 -9.51 -1.13
CA GLY A 333 9.99 -8.15 -0.56
C GLY A 333 9.54 -7.03 -1.48
N TYR A 334 9.08 -7.35 -2.70
CA TYR A 334 8.57 -6.36 -3.64
C TYR A 334 7.18 -5.86 -3.22
N LEU A 335 7.00 -4.54 -3.26
CA LEU A 335 5.70 -3.90 -3.11
C LEU A 335 4.93 -3.97 -4.43
N ASN A 336 3.63 -4.21 -4.35
CA ASN A 336 2.71 -4.04 -5.48
C ASN A 336 1.95 -2.73 -5.28
N ILE A 337 2.53 -1.64 -5.81
CA ILE A 337 2.03 -0.27 -5.65
C ILE A 337 1.21 0.09 -6.88
N GLY A 338 -0.08 0.25 -6.68
CA GLY A 338 -1.00 0.68 -7.74
C GLY A 338 -1.30 2.17 -7.69
N THR A 339 -2.22 2.58 -8.55
CA THR A 339 -2.72 3.95 -8.64
C THR A 339 -3.21 4.48 -7.29
N ARG A 340 -3.96 3.66 -6.54
CA ARG A 340 -4.52 4.03 -5.24
C ARG A 340 -3.46 4.37 -4.20
N GLU A 341 -2.40 3.57 -4.11
CA GLU A 341 -1.32 3.78 -3.16
C GLU A 341 -0.55 5.07 -3.48
N ILE A 342 -0.36 5.37 -4.77
CA ILE A 342 0.28 6.62 -5.25
C ILE A 342 -0.63 7.83 -5.01
N GLU A 343 -1.92 7.73 -5.31
CA GLU A 343 -2.91 8.81 -5.10
C GLU A 343 -2.90 9.36 -3.67
N ASN A 344 -2.71 8.48 -2.70
CA ASN A 344 -2.78 8.78 -1.27
C ASN A 344 -1.44 9.18 -0.64
N ILE A 345 -0.37 9.38 -1.40
CA ILE A 345 0.89 9.88 -0.87
C ILE A 345 0.70 11.31 -0.35
N PRO A 346 0.96 11.57 0.95
CA PRO A 346 0.88 12.91 1.51
C PRO A 346 1.96 13.81 0.93
N ILE A 347 1.59 15.02 0.52
CA ILE A 347 2.49 15.99 -0.10
C ILE A 347 2.71 17.18 0.83
N PRO A 348 3.94 17.52 1.16
CA PRO A 348 4.24 18.66 2.01
C PRO A 348 4.03 19.98 1.27
N ILE A 349 3.73 21.03 2.02
CA ILE A 349 3.71 22.39 1.48
C ILE A 349 5.16 22.88 1.46
N ALA A 350 5.71 23.09 0.27
CA ALA A 350 7.04 23.67 0.08
C ALA A 350 6.95 25.17 -0.20
N SER A 351 7.91 25.94 0.33
CA SER A 351 8.09 27.32 -0.12
C SER A 351 8.59 27.34 -1.58
N PRO A 352 8.34 28.41 -2.37
CA PRO A 352 8.83 28.50 -3.74
C PRO A 352 10.35 28.29 -3.86
N ILE A 353 11.11 28.71 -2.86
CA ILE A 353 12.58 28.55 -2.84
C ILE A 353 12.94 27.06 -2.73
N VAL A 354 12.34 26.33 -1.80
CA VAL A 354 12.62 24.90 -1.60
C VAL A 354 12.15 24.09 -2.80
N GLN A 355 10.96 24.41 -3.33
CA GLN A 355 10.45 23.77 -4.53
C GLN A 355 11.44 23.93 -5.69
N HIS A 356 11.86 25.15 -5.98
CA HIS A 356 12.81 25.44 -7.05
C HIS A 356 14.17 24.77 -6.83
N SER A 357 14.63 24.68 -5.57
CA SER A 357 15.88 23.95 -5.25
C SER A 357 15.78 22.46 -5.62
N ILE A 358 14.66 21.80 -5.27
CA ILE A 358 14.44 20.40 -5.63
C ILE A 358 14.32 20.23 -7.15
N GLU A 359 13.60 21.11 -7.83
CA GLU A 359 13.45 21.10 -9.30
C GLU A 359 14.81 21.22 -9.99
N SER A 360 15.66 22.16 -9.56
CA SER A 360 17.01 22.36 -10.11
C SER A 360 17.92 21.14 -9.91
N LEU A 361 17.85 20.50 -8.74
CA LEU A 361 18.61 19.27 -8.48
C LEU A 361 18.12 18.11 -9.34
N VAL A 362 16.81 17.97 -9.52
CA VAL A 362 16.21 16.98 -10.43
C VAL A 362 16.63 17.22 -11.88
N ASP A 363 16.60 18.47 -12.35
CA ASP A 363 17.08 18.78 -13.70
C ASP A 363 18.56 18.43 -13.86
N GLY A 364 19.40 18.72 -12.87
CA GLY A 364 20.81 18.29 -12.88
C GLY A 364 21.01 16.77 -12.92
N ILE A 365 20.13 15.99 -12.26
CA ILE A 365 20.13 14.52 -12.37
C ILE A 365 19.75 14.09 -13.79
N LEU A 366 18.69 14.67 -14.35
CA LEU A 366 18.20 14.30 -15.69
C LEU A 366 19.22 14.65 -16.79
N GLU A 367 19.90 15.78 -16.67
CA GLU A 367 20.99 16.19 -17.57
C GLU A 367 22.14 15.15 -17.52
N LYS A 368 22.62 14.79 -16.34
CA LYS A 368 23.66 13.76 -16.17
C LYS A 368 23.23 12.42 -16.79
N ILE A 369 22.00 11.97 -16.55
CA ILE A 369 21.49 10.72 -17.10
C ILE A 369 21.36 10.80 -18.63
N TYR A 370 21.01 11.94 -19.19
CA TYR A 370 20.93 12.18 -20.62
C TYR A 370 22.32 12.08 -21.28
N GLU A 371 23.34 12.68 -20.66
CA GLU A 371 24.73 12.59 -21.15
C GLU A 371 25.28 11.16 -21.05
N ASN A 372 25.08 10.50 -19.92
CA ASN A 372 25.49 9.12 -19.70
C ASN A 372 24.61 8.44 -18.64
N THR A 373 23.83 7.44 -19.06
CA THR A 373 22.94 6.70 -18.17
C THR A 373 23.66 5.92 -17.02
N GLN A 374 24.98 5.82 -17.05
CA GLN A 374 25.80 5.22 -15.99
C GLN A 374 26.42 6.26 -15.04
N MET A 375 26.12 7.55 -15.24
CA MET A 375 26.69 8.60 -14.42
C MET A 375 26.14 8.56 -12.99
N ASP A 376 27.01 8.77 -12.01
CA ASP A 376 26.62 8.81 -10.60
C ASP A 376 25.91 10.11 -10.27
N SER A 377 24.67 10.00 -9.80
CA SER A 377 23.82 11.11 -9.33
C SER A 377 23.64 11.14 -7.82
N SER A 378 24.28 10.23 -7.09
CA SER A 378 24.06 10.01 -5.64
C SER A 378 24.19 11.30 -4.79
N ASN A 379 25.11 12.20 -5.14
CA ASN A 379 25.25 13.47 -4.41
C ASN A 379 24.01 14.35 -4.54
N LEU A 380 23.47 14.49 -5.76
CA LEU A 380 22.25 15.28 -5.99
C LEU A 380 21.03 14.62 -5.35
N GLU A 381 20.94 13.29 -5.41
CA GLU A 381 19.88 12.53 -4.75
C GLU A 381 19.91 12.72 -3.22
N ASN A 382 21.10 12.69 -2.59
CA ASN A 382 21.26 12.95 -1.16
C ASN A 382 20.89 14.39 -0.78
N GLU A 383 21.17 15.37 -1.64
CA GLU A 383 20.74 16.77 -1.41
C GLU A 383 19.21 16.87 -1.48
N ILE A 384 18.56 16.21 -2.43
CA ILE A 384 17.10 16.12 -2.51
C ILE A 384 16.54 15.46 -1.24
N ASP A 385 17.10 14.33 -0.81
CA ASP A 385 16.69 13.66 0.43
C ASP A 385 16.75 14.58 1.64
N GLY A 386 17.83 15.35 1.80
CA GLY A 386 17.98 16.34 2.87
C GLY A 386 16.90 17.42 2.88
N LEU A 387 16.56 17.95 1.70
CA LEU A 387 15.46 18.90 1.55
C LEU A 387 14.10 18.26 1.87
N VAL A 388 13.88 17.02 1.41
CA VAL A 388 12.66 16.26 1.70
C VAL A 388 12.54 15.97 3.20
N TYR A 389 13.60 15.53 3.87
CA TYR A 389 13.59 15.32 5.33
C TYR A 389 13.17 16.59 6.08
N SER A 390 13.69 17.73 5.64
CA SER A 390 13.33 19.03 6.22
C SER A 390 11.88 19.40 5.99
N LEU A 391 11.33 19.14 4.80
CA LEU A 391 9.93 19.39 4.46
C LEU A 391 8.95 18.57 5.32
N TYR A 392 9.32 17.35 5.68
CA TYR A 392 8.52 16.50 6.57
C TYR A 392 8.88 16.65 8.06
N GLY A 393 9.88 17.50 8.39
CA GLY A 393 10.25 17.82 9.76
C GLY A 393 10.91 16.66 10.52
N LEU A 394 11.74 15.84 9.86
CA LEU A 394 12.46 14.75 10.48
C LEU A 394 13.57 15.27 11.38
N SER A 395 13.80 14.60 12.52
CA SER A 395 14.97 14.78 13.37
C SER A 395 16.17 13.99 12.84
N GLU A 396 17.38 14.30 13.34
CA GLU A 396 18.61 13.60 12.96
C GLU A 396 18.54 12.08 13.22
N ASP A 397 17.90 11.65 14.32
CA ASP A 397 17.77 10.24 14.64
C ASP A 397 16.76 9.52 13.73
N GLU A 398 15.69 10.22 13.33
CA GLU A 398 14.74 9.71 12.33
C GLU A 398 15.39 9.59 10.95
N ILE A 399 16.22 10.56 10.56
CA ILE A 399 16.99 10.52 9.29
C ILE A 399 17.91 9.30 9.28
N LYS A 400 18.66 9.03 10.37
CA LYS A 400 19.49 7.83 10.47
C LYS A 400 18.72 6.53 10.26
N ILE A 401 17.48 6.44 10.75
CA ILE A 401 16.63 5.27 10.55
C ILE A 401 16.22 5.15 9.07
N VAL A 402 15.84 6.25 8.44
CA VAL A 402 15.47 6.24 6.99
C VAL A 402 16.69 5.86 6.15
N GLU A 403 17.87 6.40 6.44
CA GLU A 403 19.11 6.14 5.70
C GLU A 403 19.65 4.71 5.88
N SER A 404 19.30 4.02 6.99
CA SER A 404 19.75 2.65 7.27
C SER A 404 18.85 1.55 6.67
N ASN A 405 17.73 1.91 6.04
CA ASN A 405 16.76 1.01 5.42
C ASN A 405 16.78 1.11 3.90
#